data_e51a569abfaffca28282224dedb7cfcc
#
_entry.id   e51a569abfaffca28282224dedb7cfcc
#
_cell.length_a   1.000
_cell.length_b   1.000
_cell.length_c   1.000
_cell.angle_alpha   90.00
_cell.angle_beta   90.00
_cell.angle_gamma   90.00
#
_symmetry.space_group_name_H-M   'P 1'
#
loop_
_entity.id
_entity.type
_entity.pdbx_description
1 polymer ?
#
loop_
_entity_poly.entity_id
_entity_poly.type
_entity_poly.pdbx_seq_one_letter_code
_entity_poly.pdbx_strand_id
1 'polypeptide(L)'
;VEEGHILRLLVRRVTEARVQVAGSTVGHIGRGLVIYIGIEIEDQISDLEWGSKKILGLRIFDDNDGRMNLPVKDDMGILVVSQFTLCGNLKKGYRPSFNKAAQPSQAFALYEKFLEILGISFGGNLETGKFGAKMNIEMKEDGPVTIWLDSHHKSY
;
A
#
# COMPACT_ATOMS: atom_id res chain seq x y z
N VAL A 1 11.81 3.39 -25.14
CA VAL A 1 10.91 3.51 -23.99
C VAL A 1 11.20 2.32 -23.10
N GLU A 2 11.92 2.53 -22.05
CA GLU A 2 12.06 1.53 -21.02
C GLU A 2 10.64 1.23 -20.51
N GLU A 3 10.14 0.05 -20.81
CA GLU A 3 8.97 -0.51 -20.13
C GLU A 3 9.44 -0.79 -18.71
N GLY A 4 9.40 0.24 -17.89
CA GLY A 4 9.94 0.20 -16.55
C GLY A 4 9.00 -0.52 -15.58
N HIS A 5 9.59 -0.97 -14.54
CA HIS A 5 9.04 -1.59 -13.36
C HIS A 5 7.96 -0.72 -12.71
N ILE A 6 6.76 -1.24 -12.49
CA ILE A 6 5.62 -0.46 -11.97
C ILE A 6 5.14 -1.07 -10.67
N LEU A 7 5.73 -0.65 -9.57
CA LEU A 7 5.13 -0.83 -8.25
C LEU A 7 4.04 0.22 -8.07
N ARG A 8 2.84 -0.21 -7.74
CA ARG A 8 1.71 0.67 -7.48
C ARG A 8 1.28 0.58 -6.04
N LEU A 9 1.13 1.76 -5.44
CA LEU A 9 0.67 1.89 -4.07
C LEU A 9 -0.48 2.88 -4.03
N LEU A 10 -1.54 2.51 -3.31
CA LEU A 10 -2.63 3.41 -2.98
C LEU A 10 -2.64 3.63 -1.49
N VAL A 11 -2.46 4.88 -1.07
CA VAL A 11 -2.35 5.27 0.33
C VAL A 11 -3.63 5.96 0.76
N ARG A 12 -4.22 5.52 1.86
CA ARG A 12 -5.40 6.15 2.46
C ARG A 12 -5.14 6.51 3.91
N ARG A 13 -5.40 7.76 4.27
CA ARG A 13 -5.34 8.21 5.66
C ARG A 13 -6.63 7.82 6.38
N VAL A 14 -6.50 7.18 7.53
CA VAL A 14 -7.63 6.65 8.30
C VAL A 14 -7.54 7.00 9.79
N THR A 15 -8.68 6.99 10.47
CA THR A 15 -8.73 7.01 11.93
C THR A 15 -8.76 5.60 12.50
N GLU A 16 -9.22 4.63 11.74
CA GLU A 16 -9.28 3.22 12.10
C GLU A 16 -9.44 2.37 10.84
N ALA A 17 -8.82 1.18 10.83
CA ALA A 17 -9.05 0.19 9.78
C ALA A 17 -8.80 -1.23 10.30
N ARG A 18 -9.50 -2.19 9.71
CA ARG A 18 -9.30 -3.61 10.00
C ARG A 18 -9.55 -4.48 8.77
N VAL A 19 -8.89 -5.62 8.75
CA VAL A 19 -9.08 -6.66 7.75
C VAL A 19 -9.63 -7.90 8.43
N GLN A 20 -10.70 -8.44 7.87
CA GLN A 20 -11.29 -9.71 8.29
C GLN A 20 -11.16 -10.75 7.19
N VAL A 21 -10.83 -11.97 7.58
CA VAL A 21 -10.79 -13.15 6.71
C VAL A 21 -11.60 -14.24 7.38
N ALA A 22 -12.59 -14.79 6.67
CA ALA A 22 -13.50 -15.82 7.19
C ALA A 22 -14.09 -15.45 8.58
N GLY A 23 -14.47 -14.19 8.77
CA GLY A 23 -15.08 -13.69 9.99
C GLY A 23 -14.12 -13.34 11.13
N SER A 24 -12.81 -13.56 10.95
CA SER A 24 -11.80 -13.25 11.97
C SER A 24 -10.96 -12.05 11.56
N THR A 25 -10.69 -11.15 12.51
CA THR A 25 -9.78 -10.02 12.29
C THR A 25 -8.34 -10.51 12.24
N VAL A 26 -7.66 -10.23 11.13
CA VAL A 26 -6.26 -10.60 10.92
C VAL A 26 -5.31 -9.41 10.99
N GLY A 27 -5.82 -8.19 10.84
CA GLY A 27 -5.05 -6.95 10.98
C GLY A 27 -5.95 -5.82 11.43
N HIS A 28 -5.44 -4.94 12.29
CA HIS A 28 -6.18 -3.81 12.82
C HIS A 28 -5.23 -2.69 13.21
N ILE A 29 -5.59 -1.47 12.83
CA ILE A 29 -4.89 -0.25 13.24
C ILE A 29 -5.90 0.80 13.73
N GLY A 30 -5.45 1.69 14.59
CA GLY A 30 -6.12 2.94 14.87
C GLY A 30 -5.78 3.99 13.82
N ARG A 31 -5.47 5.20 14.25
CA ARG A 31 -5.07 6.28 13.34
C ARG A 31 -3.81 5.91 12.55
N GLY A 32 -3.81 6.17 11.26
CA GLY A 32 -2.66 5.88 10.42
C GLY A 32 -2.98 5.78 8.95
N LEU A 33 -2.32 4.84 8.27
CA LEU A 33 -2.43 4.66 6.84
C LEU A 33 -2.84 3.23 6.48
N VAL A 34 -3.74 3.10 5.52
CA VAL A 34 -3.97 1.85 4.79
C VAL A 34 -3.21 1.94 3.47
N ILE A 35 -2.41 0.94 3.18
CA ILE A 35 -1.58 0.85 1.98
C ILE A 35 -2.04 -0.35 1.16
N TYR A 36 -2.56 -0.13 -0.03
CA TYR A 36 -2.76 -1.18 -1.03
C TYR A 36 -1.51 -1.27 -1.90
N ILE A 37 -0.99 -2.48 -2.08
CA ILE A 37 0.20 -2.70 -2.90
C ILE A 37 -0.09 -3.66 -4.04
N GLY A 38 0.20 -3.22 -5.28
CA GLY A 38 0.17 -4.02 -6.49
C GLY A 38 1.58 -4.21 -7.04
N ILE A 39 1.96 -5.46 -7.27
CA ILE A 39 3.31 -5.84 -7.72
C ILE A 39 3.23 -6.36 -9.14
N GLU A 40 4.03 -5.81 -10.04
CA GLU A 40 4.13 -6.26 -11.43
C GLU A 40 5.32 -7.21 -11.62
N ILE A 41 5.31 -7.92 -12.77
CA ILE A 41 6.28 -8.98 -13.10
C ILE A 41 7.73 -8.49 -12.98
N GLU A 42 8.00 -7.24 -13.35
CA GLU A 42 9.35 -6.69 -13.46
C GLU A 42 9.75 -5.84 -12.26
N ASP A 43 8.94 -5.78 -11.21
CA ASP A 43 9.26 -5.01 -10.02
C ASP A 43 10.52 -5.55 -9.34
N GLN A 44 11.33 -4.63 -8.87
CA GLN A 44 12.61 -4.90 -8.22
C GLN A 44 12.60 -4.40 -6.77
N ILE A 45 13.59 -4.83 -5.99
CA ILE A 45 13.76 -4.40 -4.61
C ILE A 45 13.90 -2.88 -4.51
N SER A 46 14.55 -2.23 -5.48
CA SER A 46 14.66 -0.77 -5.53
C SER A 46 13.31 -0.06 -5.61
N ASP A 47 12.32 -0.67 -6.27
CA ASP A 47 10.94 -0.15 -6.31
C ASP A 47 10.29 -0.22 -4.93
N LEU A 48 10.51 -1.32 -4.21
CA LEU A 48 9.99 -1.52 -2.85
C LEU A 48 10.62 -0.52 -1.87
N GLU A 49 11.91 -0.31 -1.97
CA GLU A 49 12.65 0.66 -1.15
C GLU A 49 12.14 2.09 -1.40
N TRP A 50 11.95 2.44 -2.67
CA TRP A 50 11.38 3.74 -3.04
C TRP A 50 9.98 3.92 -2.46
N GLY A 51 9.10 2.93 -2.62
CA GLY A 51 7.73 2.96 -2.11
C GLY A 51 7.68 3.10 -0.59
N SER A 52 8.48 2.31 0.13
CA SER A 52 8.58 2.38 1.58
C SER A 52 9.03 3.77 2.05
N LYS A 53 10.07 4.31 1.45
CA LYS A 53 10.58 5.64 1.76
C LYS A 53 9.55 6.73 1.50
N LYS A 54 8.81 6.64 0.38
CA LYS A 54 7.74 7.60 0.07
C LYS A 54 6.62 7.54 1.10
N ILE A 55 6.12 6.35 1.44
CA ILE A 55 5.06 6.18 2.43
C ILE A 55 5.45 6.84 3.76
N LEU A 56 6.64 6.55 4.25
CA LEU A 56 7.11 7.06 5.54
C LEU A 56 7.41 8.57 5.52
N GLY A 57 7.66 9.13 4.35
CA GLY A 57 7.95 10.55 4.18
C GLY A 57 6.76 11.41 3.76
N LEU A 58 5.63 10.83 3.37
CA LEU A 58 4.45 11.59 2.96
C LEU A 58 3.94 12.47 4.10
N ARG A 59 3.91 13.77 3.86
CA ARG A 59 3.50 14.78 4.84
C ARG A 59 2.01 15.07 4.71
N ILE A 60 1.19 14.10 5.09
CA ILE A 60 -0.27 14.12 4.90
C ILE A 60 -1.06 14.09 6.21
N PHE A 61 -0.40 14.20 7.34
CA PHE A 61 -1.05 14.39 8.63
C PHE A 61 -1.01 15.84 9.06
N ASP A 62 -2.07 16.29 9.73
CA ASP A 62 -2.21 17.68 10.13
C ASP A 62 -1.23 18.04 11.25
N ASP A 63 -0.61 19.22 11.13
CA ASP A 63 0.15 19.84 12.21
C ASP A 63 -0.77 20.62 13.16
N ASN A 64 -0.18 21.31 14.12
CA ASN A 64 -0.93 22.08 15.13
C ASN A 64 -1.72 23.26 14.53
N ASP A 65 -1.36 23.68 13.31
CA ASP A 65 -2.07 24.74 12.57
C ASP A 65 -3.16 24.18 11.64
N GLY A 66 -3.41 22.87 11.66
CA GLY A 66 -4.40 22.19 10.83
C GLY A 66 -3.97 22.04 9.36
N ARG A 67 -2.67 22.14 9.06
CA ARG A 67 -2.12 21.95 7.72
C ARG A 67 -1.53 20.57 7.55
N MET A 68 -1.75 19.94 6.40
CA MET A 68 -1.08 18.70 6.03
C MET A 68 0.43 18.94 5.92
N ASN A 69 1.19 18.51 6.91
CA ASN A 69 2.60 18.83 7.05
C ASN A 69 3.44 17.73 7.69
N LEU A 70 2.82 16.81 8.42
CA LEU A 70 3.55 15.81 9.21
C LEU A 70 3.48 14.43 8.56
N PRO A 71 4.57 13.64 8.61
CA PRO A 71 4.54 12.25 8.19
C PRO A 71 3.82 11.38 9.24
N VAL A 72 3.59 10.11 8.88
CA VAL A 72 3.10 9.09 9.82
C VAL A 72 4.09 8.96 10.99
N LYS A 73 3.55 8.86 12.21
CA LYS A 73 4.36 8.79 13.43
C LYS A 73 4.34 7.38 14.04
N ASP A 74 5.27 7.12 14.95
CA ASP A 74 5.42 5.82 15.61
C ASP A 74 4.27 5.49 16.58
N ASP A 75 3.44 6.46 16.97
CA ASP A 75 2.21 6.24 17.73
C ASP A 75 1.00 5.91 16.85
N MET A 76 1.19 5.82 15.54
CA MET A 76 0.18 5.47 14.54
C MET A 76 0.41 4.06 14.01
N GLY A 77 -0.52 3.60 13.14
CA GLY A 77 -0.42 2.30 12.48
C GLY A 77 -0.30 2.41 10.96
N ILE A 78 0.24 1.38 10.36
CA ILE A 78 0.20 1.15 8.91
C ILE A 78 -0.36 -0.25 8.68
N LEU A 79 -1.43 -0.34 7.90
CA LEU A 79 -2.05 -1.60 7.50
C LEU A 79 -1.80 -1.82 6.01
N VAL A 80 -1.03 -2.86 5.69
CA VAL A 80 -0.67 -3.19 4.30
C VAL A 80 -1.55 -4.31 3.77
N VAL A 81 -2.16 -4.09 2.63
CA VAL A 81 -3.04 -5.04 1.96
C VAL A 81 -2.54 -5.28 0.54
N SER A 82 -2.30 -6.54 0.19
CA SER A 82 -1.98 -6.92 -1.19
C SER A 82 -3.17 -6.68 -2.10
N GLN A 83 -2.93 -6.05 -3.26
CA GLN A 83 -3.98 -5.65 -4.20
C GLN A 83 -3.48 -5.76 -5.63
N PHE A 84 -3.48 -6.97 -6.19
CA PHE A 84 -2.99 -7.19 -7.57
C PHE A 84 -3.84 -6.45 -8.62
N THR A 85 -5.08 -6.14 -8.32
CA THR A 85 -5.98 -5.42 -9.23
C THR A 85 -5.54 -4.00 -9.54
N LEU A 86 -4.61 -3.43 -8.77
CA LEU A 86 -3.93 -2.17 -9.11
C LEU A 86 -3.11 -2.28 -10.40
N CYS A 87 -2.72 -3.50 -10.77
CA CYS A 87 -2.00 -3.81 -12.01
C CYS A 87 -2.94 -4.05 -13.20
N GLY A 88 -4.23 -3.82 -13.02
CA GLY A 88 -5.25 -4.03 -14.05
C GLY A 88 -5.08 -3.09 -15.24
N ASN A 89 -5.19 -3.65 -16.44
CA ASN A 89 -5.14 -2.92 -17.70
C ASN A 89 -6.54 -2.91 -18.32
N LEU A 90 -7.05 -1.71 -18.57
CA LEU A 90 -8.38 -1.48 -19.14
C LEU A 90 -8.33 -0.99 -20.60
N LYS A 91 -7.19 -1.16 -21.26
CA LYS A 91 -6.99 -0.67 -22.62
C LYS A 91 -7.97 -1.28 -23.63
N LYS A 92 -8.40 -2.53 -23.40
CA LYS A 92 -9.33 -3.25 -24.28
C LYS A 92 -10.62 -3.56 -23.55
N GLY A 93 -11.64 -2.70 -23.72
CA GLY A 93 -12.98 -2.93 -23.21
C GLY A 93 -13.11 -2.78 -21.70
N TYR A 94 -14.04 -3.50 -21.09
CA TYR A 94 -14.47 -3.32 -19.70
C TYR A 94 -13.98 -4.39 -18.74
N ARG A 95 -13.40 -5.46 -19.27
CA ARG A 95 -12.79 -6.51 -18.44
C ARG A 95 -11.31 -6.20 -18.22
N PRO A 96 -10.87 -5.96 -16.98
CA PRO A 96 -9.44 -5.73 -16.71
C PRO A 96 -8.60 -6.93 -17.12
N SER A 97 -7.44 -6.67 -17.71
CA SER A 97 -6.39 -7.65 -17.93
C SER A 97 -5.33 -7.51 -16.85
N PHE A 98 -4.84 -8.63 -16.32
CA PHE A 98 -3.81 -8.66 -15.27
C PHE A 98 -2.52 -9.34 -15.76
N ASN A 99 -2.27 -9.30 -17.07
CA ASN A 99 -1.11 -9.95 -17.68
C ASN A 99 0.24 -9.39 -17.21
N LYS A 100 0.28 -8.17 -16.66
CA LYS A 100 1.48 -7.56 -16.09
C LYS A 100 1.63 -7.80 -14.58
N ALA A 101 0.61 -8.31 -13.91
CA ALA A 101 0.70 -8.65 -12.50
C ALA A 101 1.70 -9.80 -12.31
N ALA A 102 2.53 -9.71 -11.27
CA ALA A 102 3.47 -10.79 -10.92
C ALA A 102 2.71 -12.07 -10.61
N GLN A 103 3.33 -13.21 -10.91
CA GLN A 103 2.79 -14.50 -10.52
C GLN A 103 2.68 -14.60 -8.98
N PRO A 104 1.71 -15.34 -8.42
CA PRO A 104 1.47 -15.35 -6.98
C PRO A 104 2.71 -15.65 -6.12
N SER A 105 3.56 -16.57 -6.52
CA SER A 105 4.79 -16.90 -5.78
C SER A 105 5.80 -15.75 -5.77
N GLN A 106 6.00 -15.10 -6.92
CA GLN A 106 6.88 -13.93 -7.05
C GLN A 106 6.30 -12.73 -6.30
N ALA A 107 5.01 -12.48 -6.47
CA ALA A 107 4.33 -11.39 -5.80
C ALA A 107 4.39 -11.55 -4.27
N PHE A 108 4.19 -12.77 -3.76
CA PHE A 108 4.30 -13.04 -2.33
C PHE A 108 5.71 -12.77 -1.80
N ALA A 109 6.74 -13.20 -2.51
CA ALA A 109 8.13 -12.98 -2.08
C ALA A 109 8.47 -11.48 -2.03
N LEU A 110 8.05 -10.69 -3.02
CA LEU A 110 8.26 -9.26 -3.04
C LEU A 110 7.38 -8.52 -1.99
N TYR A 111 6.17 -9.00 -1.78
CA TYR A 111 5.29 -8.48 -0.73
C TYR A 111 5.91 -8.67 0.66
N GLU A 112 6.42 -9.86 0.97
CA GLU A 112 7.14 -10.13 2.22
C GLU A 112 8.38 -9.24 2.37
N LYS A 113 9.12 -9.05 1.27
CA LYS A 113 10.30 -8.16 1.26
C LYS A 113 9.91 -6.69 1.51
N PHE A 114 8.80 -6.26 0.94
CA PHE A 114 8.28 -4.91 1.20
C PHE A 114 7.94 -4.72 2.68
N LEU A 115 7.27 -5.68 3.29
CA LEU A 115 6.95 -5.64 4.73
C LEU A 115 8.21 -5.59 5.59
N GLU A 116 9.24 -6.36 5.23
CA GLU A 116 10.53 -6.35 5.91
C GLU A 116 11.18 -4.97 5.84
N ILE A 117 11.27 -4.40 4.64
CA ILE A 117 11.86 -3.07 4.40
C ILE A 117 11.09 -2.00 5.19
N LEU A 118 9.77 -2.01 5.11
CA LEU A 118 8.92 -1.04 5.80
C LEU A 118 9.06 -1.18 7.32
N GLY A 119 9.06 -2.42 7.82
CA GLY A 119 9.15 -2.70 9.25
C GLY A 119 10.47 -2.29 9.89
N ILE A 120 11.57 -2.31 9.14
CA ILE A 120 12.87 -1.84 9.63
C ILE A 120 12.85 -0.33 9.92
N SER A 121 12.13 0.43 9.08
CA SER A 121 12.15 1.90 9.13
C SER A 121 10.95 2.50 9.87
N PHE A 122 9.89 1.73 10.11
CA PHE A 122 8.70 2.21 10.82
C PHE A 122 8.66 1.65 12.25
N GLY A 123 8.69 2.55 13.23
CA GLY A 123 8.65 2.18 14.65
C GLY A 123 7.24 2.01 15.23
N GLY A 124 6.21 2.24 14.44
CA GLY A 124 4.81 2.12 14.89
C GLY A 124 4.22 0.73 14.70
N ASN A 125 2.90 0.65 14.75
CA ASN A 125 2.16 -0.60 14.58
C ASN A 125 2.03 -0.95 13.10
N LEU A 126 2.79 -1.95 12.63
CA LEU A 126 2.70 -2.47 11.27
C LEU A 126 1.84 -3.73 11.25
N GLU A 127 0.70 -3.64 10.58
CA GLU A 127 -0.26 -4.71 10.44
C GLU A 127 -0.47 -5.06 8.97
N THR A 128 -0.99 -6.25 8.71
CA THR A 128 -1.22 -6.73 7.35
C THR A 128 -2.58 -7.40 7.21
N GLY A 129 -3.09 -7.46 5.97
CA GLY A 129 -4.08 -8.44 5.60
C GLY A 129 -3.46 -9.82 5.44
N LYS A 130 -4.15 -10.71 4.75
CA LYS A 130 -3.67 -12.06 4.41
C LYS A 130 -3.51 -12.16 2.90
N PHE A 131 -2.29 -12.36 2.44
CA PHE A 131 -1.97 -12.45 1.01
C PHE A 131 -2.77 -13.57 0.34
N GLY A 132 -3.40 -13.25 -0.79
CA GLY A 132 -4.18 -14.21 -1.59
C GLY A 132 -5.54 -14.60 -1.03
N ALA A 133 -5.90 -14.14 0.16
CA ALA A 133 -7.19 -14.44 0.76
C ALA A 133 -8.27 -13.47 0.28
N LYS A 134 -9.53 -13.90 0.38
CA LYS A 134 -10.68 -12.99 0.27
C LYS A 134 -10.76 -12.22 1.58
N MET A 135 -10.62 -10.90 1.48
CA MET A 135 -10.59 -10.00 2.63
C MET A 135 -11.82 -9.10 2.64
N ASN A 136 -12.36 -8.88 3.84
CA ASN A 136 -13.33 -7.83 4.10
C ASN A 136 -12.61 -6.71 4.84
N ILE A 137 -12.51 -5.54 4.21
CA ILE A 137 -11.74 -4.41 4.73
C ILE A 137 -12.71 -3.31 5.15
N GLU A 138 -12.63 -2.93 6.42
CA GLU A 138 -13.38 -1.81 6.97
C GLU A 138 -12.41 -0.70 7.34
N MET A 139 -12.76 0.52 6.98
CA MET A 139 -11.96 1.69 7.35
C MET A 139 -12.82 2.91 7.56
N LYS A 140 -12.38 3.76 8.47
CA LYS A 140 -12.89 5.12 8.61
C LYS A 140 -11.88 6.06 7.99
N GLU A 141 -12.19 6.55 6.79
CA GLU A 141 -11.32 7.50 6.11
C GLU A 141 -11.36 8.85 6.81
N ASP A 142 -10.19 9.45 6.89
CA ASP A 142 -9.97 10.76 7.50
C ASP A 142 -9.61 11.77 6.41
N GLY A 143 -10.58 12.64 6.12
CA GLY A 143 -10.36 13.70 5.17
C GLY A 143 -11.41 13.83 4.07
N PRO A 144 -11.48 13.04 2.99
CA PRO A 144 -10.59 11.95 2.61
C PRO A 144 -9.21 12.42 2.13
N VAL A 145 -8.21 11.58 2.33
CA VAL A 145 -6.87 11.76 1.77
C VAL A 145 -6.42 10.44 1.15
N THR A 146 -6.31 10.43 -0.16
CA THR A 146 -5.94 9.26 -0.96
C THR A 146 -4.83 9.66 -1.92
N ILE A 147 -3.68 8.97 -1.85
CA ILE A 147 -2.50 9.27 -2.65
C ILE A 147 -2.13 8.05 -3.48
N TRP A 148 -1.89 8.29 -4.76
CA TRP A 148 -1.41 7.30 -5.70
C TRP A 148 0.11 7.40 -5.84
N LEU A 149 0.81 6.27 -5.70
CA LEU A 149 2.25 6.17 -5.93
C LEU A 149 2.51 5.12 -7.00
N ASP A 150 3.33 5.48 -7.96
CA ASP A 150 3.72 4.61 -9.07
C ASP A 150 5.22 4.76 -9.28
N SER A 151 6.00 3.69 -9.10
CA SER A 151 7.46 3.74 -9.19
C SER A 151 7.96 4.05 -10.60
N HIS A 152 7.11 3.87 -11.61
CA HIS A 152 7.39 4.21 -13.01
C HIS A 152 7.06 5.68 -13.34
N HIS A 153 6.08 6.25 -12.65
CA HIS A 153 5.65 7.64 -12.79
C HIS A 153 5.81 8.39 -11.46
N LYS A 154 7.06 8.57 -11.04
CA LYS A 154 7.42 9.09 -9.70
C LYS A 154 7.02 10.55 -9.46
N SER A 155 6.62 11.26 -10.50
CA SER A 155 6.10 12.63 -10.40
C SER A 155 4.61 12.72 -10.07
N TYR A 156 3.97 11.58 -9.93
CA TYR A 156 2.53 11.49 -9.67
C TYR A 156 2.28 11.12 -8.22
#